data_9a40f52544ea40d8e3c19e0adc9f27c1
#
_entry.id   9a40f52544ea40d8e3c19e0adc9f27c1
#
_cell.length_a   1.000
_cell.length_b   1.000
_cell.length_c   1.000
_cell.angle_alpha   90.00
_cell.angle_beta   90.00
_cell.angle_gamma   90.00
#
_symmetry.space_group_name_H-M   'P 1'
#
loop_
_entity.id
_entity.type
_entity.pdbx_description
1 polymer ?
#
loop_
_entity_poly.entity_id
_entity_poly.type
_entity_poly.pdbx_seq_one_letter_code
_entity_poly.pdbx_strand_id
1 'polypeptide(L)'
;MKYQLLATDGAARRGTLTLNHGTVETPVFMPVGTYGTVKAMSPLELKEIGAQIVLGNTFHLWLRPGTEVIEKHGGLHRFMGWHAPILSDSGGFQVWSLGAMRKISEEGVRFASPINGDKLFLTPEESMRIQRGLNSDIAMVFDECTPYEMDGRPATEAEEIGRAHV
;
A
#
# COMPACT_ATOMS: atom_id res chain seq x y z
N MET A 1 -3.79 -9.96 -12.89
CA MET A 1 -4.48 -8.67 -13.07
C MET A 1 -4.78 -8.44 -14.54
N LYS A 2 -6.03 -8.04 -14.90
CA LYS A 2 -6.44 -7.72 -16.28
C LYS A 2 -7.17 -6.39 -16.28
N TYR A 3 -6.74 -5.44 -17.12
CA TYR A 3 -7.41 -4.18 -17.33
C TYR A 3 -8.10 -4.15 -18.70
N GLN A 4 -9.32 -3.63 -18.74
CA GLN A 4 -10.08 -3.42 -19.98
C GLN A 4 -10.58 -1.98 -20.05
N LEU A 5 -10.14 -1.24 -21.05
CA LEU A 5 -10.67 0.08 -21.36
C LEU A 5 -12.06 -0.05 -21.97
N LEU A 6 -13.04 0.64 -21.40
CA LEU A 6 -14.45 0.59 -21.85
C LEU A 6 -14.86 1.82 -22.66
N ALA A 7 -14.38 3.01 -22.24
CA ALA A 7 -14.73 4.27 -22.89
C ALA A 7 -13.65 5.33 -22.66
N THR A 8 -13.60 6.30 -23.56
CA THR A 8 -12.75 7.50 -23.47
C THR A 8 -13.56 8.74 -23.82
N ASP A 9 -13.24 9.87 -23.17
CA ASP A 9 -13.74 11.19 -23.50
C ASP A 9 -12.61 12.20 -23.27
N GLY A 10 -12.00 12.69 -24.36
CA GLY A 10 -10.75 13.44 -24.29
C GLY A 10 -9.64 12.64 -23.60
N ALA A 11 -9.10 13.17 -22.50
CA ALA A 11 -8.11 12.48 -21.68
C ALA A 11 -8.73 11.56 -20.60
N ALA A 12 -10.04 11.62 -20.38
CA ALA A 12 -10.73 10.76 -19.41
C ALA A 12 -10.85 9.33 -19.91
N ARG A 13 -10.71 8.37 -19.00
CA ARG A 13 -10.78 6.93 -19.31
C ARG A 13 -11.67 6.22 -18.30
N ARG A 14 -12.60 5.42 -18.78
CA ARG A 14 -13.37 4.47 -17.97
C ARG A 14 -12.96 3.06 -18.33
N GLY A 15 -12.73 2.23 -17.32
CA GLY A 15 -12.35 0.85 -17.55
C GLY A 15 -12.75 -0.06 -16.40
N THR A 16 -12.40 -1.34 -16.54
CA THR A 16 -12.54 -2.35 -15.49
C THR A 16 -11.21 -3.00 -15.21
N LEU A 17 -10.96 -3.28 -13.94
CA LEU A 17 -9.80 -3.98 -13.45
C LEU A 17 -10.26 -5.29 -12.82
N THR A 18 -9.89 -6.43 -13.43
CA THR A 18 -10.21 -7.76 -12.90
C THR A 18 -9.05 -8.28 -12.06
N LEU A 19 -9.34 -8.60 -10.81
CA LEU A 19 -8.41 -9.06 -9.78
C LEU A 19 -8.88 -10.41 -9.21
N ASN A 20 -8.10 -11.03 -8.33
CA ASN A 20 -8.44 -12.33 -7.76
C ASN A 20 -9.73 -12.31 -6.92
N HIS A 21 -9.98 -11.20 -6.20
CA HIS A 21 -11.13 -11.05 -5.31
C HIS A 21 -12.28 -10.22 -5.92
N GLY A 22 -12.26 -9.97 -7.22
CA GLY A 22 -13.37 -9.29 -7.90
C GLY A 22 -12.94 -8.31 -8.97
N THR A 23 -13.92 -7.53 -9.43
CA THR A 23 -13.73 -6.53 -10.48
C THR A 23 -13.96 -5.14 -9.92
N VAL A 24 -13.14 -4.20 -10.34
CA VAL A 24 -13.20 -2.80 -9.97
C VAL A 24 -13.47 -1.95 -11.19
N GLU A 25 -14.49 -1.12 -11.14
CA GLU A 25 -14.78 -0.10 -12.16
C GLU A 25 -13.89 1.13 -11.95
N THR A 26 -13.20 1.58 -12.98
CA THR A 26 -12.33 2.77 -12.89
C THR A 26 -12.89 3.96 -13.66
N PRO A 27 -12.70 5.19 -13.17
CA PRO A 27 -11.98 5.58 -11.95
C PRO A 27 -12.73 5.21 -10.67
N VAL A 28 -12.00 4.94 -9.58
CA VAL A 28 -12.56 4.51 -8.31
C VAL A 28 -11.83 5.17 -7.15
N PHE A 29 -12.54 5.47 -6.08
CA PHE A 29 -11.94 5.87 -4.80
C PHE A 29 -11.64 4.63 -3.96
N MET A 30 -10.45 4.59 -3.34
CA MET A 30 -10.04 3.53 -2.44
C MET A 30 -10.09 4.04 -0.99
N PRO A 31 -11.07 3.62 -0.17
CA PRO A 31 -11.05 3.90 1.26
C PRO A 31 -9.78 3.33 1.91
N VAL A 32 -9.18 4.11 2.82
CA VAL A 32 -7.92 3.73 3.46
C VAL A 32 -8.19 2.94 4.74
N GLY A 33 -7.75 1.67 4.74
CA GLY A 33 -7.83 0.75 5.87
C GLY A 33 -6.47 0.54 6.52
N THR A 34 -5.92 1.56 7.19
CA THR A 34 -4.54 1.62 7.70
C THR A 34 -4.12 0.40 8.52
N TYR A 35 -4.96 -0.08 9.43
CA TYR A 35 -4.72 -1.24 10.29
C TYR A 35 -5.62 -2.42 9.96
N GLY A 36 -5.95 -2.62 8.68
CA GLY A 36 -6.93 -3.63 8.28
C GLY A 36 -8.37 -3.23 8.62
N THR A 37 -8.63 -1.93 8.77
CA THR A 37 -9.96 -1.36 8.97
C THR A 37 -10.01 0.07 8.48
N VAL A 38 -11.09 0.46 7.83
CA VAL A 38 -11.40 1.87 7.57
C VAL A 38 -11.95 2.47 8.85
N LYS A 39 -11.33 3.56 9.31
CA LYS A 39 -11.67 4.16 10.61
C LYS A 39 -13.15 4.50 10.71
N ALA A 40 -13.79 3.99 11.76
CA ALA A 40 -15.21 4.18 12.08
C ALA A 40 -16.20 3.62 11.03
N MET A 41 -15.76 2.67 10.18
CA MET A 41 -16.63 1.98 9.22
C MET A 41 -16.41 0.47 9.27
N SER A 42 -17.50 -0.27 9.31
CA SER A 42 -17.47 -1.73 9.16
C SER A 42 -17.34 -2.14 7.68
N PRO A 43 -16.91 -3.38 7.38
CA PRO A 43 -16.93 -3.91 6.02
C PRO A 43 -18.32 -3.93 5.36
N LEU A 44 -19.39 -4.05 6.16
CA LEU A 44 -20.77 -3.99 5.66
C LEU A 44 -21.12 -2.59 5.17
N GLU A 45 -20.83 -1.57 5.97
CA GLU A 45 -21.04 -0.16 5.59
C GLU A 45 -20.24 0.22 4.36
N LEU A 46 -19.01 -0.26 4.23
CA LEU A 46 -18.19 -0.06 3.02
C LEU A 46 -18.86 -0.65 1.77
N LYS A 47 -19.49 -1.83 1.89
CA LYS A 47 -20.26 -2.44 0.80
C LYS A 47 -21.50 -1.62 0.47
N GLU A 48 -22.23 -1.17 1.47
CA GLU A 48 -23.47 -0.39 1.31
C GLU A 48 -23.23 0.92 0.57
N ILE A 49 -22.09 1.60 0.82
CA ILE A 49 -21.70 2.81 0.09
C ILE A 49 -21.05 2.53 -1.28
N GLY A 50 -20.93 1.25 -1.68
CA GLY A 50 -20.42 0.87 -2.99
C GLY A 50 -18.91 0.87 -3.11
N ALA A 51 -18.14 0.78 -2.02
CA ALA A 51 -16.70 0.61 -2.10
C ALA A 51 -16.36 -0.71 -2.80
N GLN A 52 -15.48 -0.66 -3.80
CA GLN A 52 -15.10 -1.82 -4.61
C GLN A 52 -13.72 -2.35 -4.29
N ILE A 53 -12.86 -1.50 -3.72
CA ILE A 53 -11.48 -1.79 -3.35
C ILE A 53 -11.13 -0.97 -2.11
N VAL A 54 -10.27 -1.51 -1.24
CA VAL A 54 -9.71 -0.79 -0.09
C VAL A 54 -8.19 -0.81 -0.14
N LEU A 55 -7.56 0.19 0.49
CA LEU A 55 -6.12 0.27 0.62
C LEU A 55 -5.70 -0.13 2.04
N GLY A 56 -4.75 -1.07 2.15
CA GLY A 56 -4.09 -1.44 3.40
C GLY A 56 -2.67 -0.87 3.46
N ASN A 57 -2.25 -0.35 4.63
CA ASN A 57 -0.90 0.20 4.77
C ASN A 57 0.08 -0.86 5.27
N THR A 58 0.99 -1.26 4.41
CA THR A 58 2.00 -2.30 4.65
C THR A 58 2.83 -2.03 5.90
N PHE A 59 3.35 -0.81 6.06
CA PHE A 59 4.15 -0.43 7.22
C PHE A 59 3.42 -0.63 8.55
N HIS A 60 2.19 -0.15 8.63
CA HIS A 60 1.40 -0.26 9.87
C HIS A 60 1.02 -1.71 10.19
N LEU A 61 0.61 -2.48 9.19
CA LEU A 61 0.23 -3.88 9.35
C LEU A 61 1.43 -4.77 9.70
N TRP A 62 2.61 -4.48 9.16
CA TRP A 62 3.86 -5.15 9.50
C TRP A 62 4.23 -4.92 10.96
N LEU A 63 4.14 -3.68 11.46
CA LEU A 63 4.48 -3.35 12.84
C LEU A 63 3.42 -3.86 13.84
N ARG A 64 2.13 -3.81 13.46
CA ARG A 64 1.02 -4.25 14.32
C ARG A 64 -0.23 -4.57 13.48
N PRO A 65 -0.77 -5.79 13.55
CA PRO A 65 -0.43 -6.87 14.49
C PRO A 65 0.82 -7.68 14.13
N GLY A 66 1.41 -7.44 12.97
CA GLY A 66 2.51 -8.22 12.40
C GLY A 66 2.04 -9.17 11.32
N THR A 67 2.92 -9.39 10.34
CA THR A 67 2.61 -10.21 9.14
C THR A 67 2.21 -11.65 9.51
N GLU A 68 2.93 -12.26 10.47
CA GLU A 68 2.65 -13.64 10.91
C GLU A 68 1.22 -13.82 11.46
N VAL A 69 0.71 -12.81 12.18
CA VAL A 69 -0.67 -12.87 12.71
C VAL A 69 -1.66 -12.86 11.56
N ILE A 70 -1.46 -11.99 10.58
CA ILE A 70 -2.34 -11.87 9.41
C ILE A 70 -2.29 -13.13 8.55
N GLU A 71 -1.10 -13.69 8.31
CA GLU A 71 -0.90 -14.96 7.59
C GLU A 71 -1.65 -16.13 8.27
N LYS A 72 -1.54 -16.24 9.60
CA LYS A 72 -2.27 -17.27 10.38
C LYS A 72 -3.79 -17.14 10.26
N HIS A 73 -4.30 -15.93 10.00
CA HIS A 73 -5.72 -15.70 9.72
C HIS A 73 -6.11 -15.93 8.26
N GLY A 74 -5.15 -16.32 7.39
CA GLY A 74 -5.39 -16.59 5.98
C GLY A 74 -5.35 -15.35 5.09
N GLY A 75 -4.55 -14.35 5.48
CA GLY A 75 -4.34 -13.10 4.76
C GLY A 75 -5.26 -11.97 5.19
N LEU A 76 -5.02 -10.79 4.63
CA LEU A 76 -5.67 -9.56 5.05
C LEU A 76 -7.19 -9.56 4.80
N HIS A 77 -7.66 -10.18 3.71
CA HIS A 77 -9.08 -10.30 3.40
C HIS A 77 -9.88 -10.96 4.55
N ARG A 78 -9.40 -12.10 5.04
CA ARG A 78 -10.05 -12.83 6.14
C ARG A 78 -9.87 -12.09 7.46
N PHE A 79 -8.69 -11.52 7.70
CA PHE A 79 -8.39 -10.75 8.90
C PHE A 79 -9.32 -9.53 9.05
N MET A 80 -9.59 -8.80 7.96
CA MET A 80 -10.49 -7.62 7.96
C MET A 80 -11.98 -7.98 7.81
N GLY A 81 -12.32 -9.20 7.36
CA GLY A 81 -13.69 -9.54 6.92
C GLY A 81 -14.10 -8.83 5.62
N TRP A 82 -13.14 -8.42 4.80
CA TRP A 82 -13.34 -7.78 3.50
C TRP A 82 -13.02 -8.75 2.37
N HIS A 83 -14.00 -9.09 1.52
CA HIS A 83 -13.87 -10.13 0.50
C HIS A 83 -13.79 -9.58 -0.94
N ALA A 84 -13.65 -8.28 -1.09
CA ALA A 84 -13.42 -7.60 -2.35
C ALA A 84 -11.92 -7.20 -2.48
N PRO A 85 -11.47 -6.65 -3.61
CA PRO A 85 -10.09 -6.29 -3.84
C PRO A 85 -9.43 -5.43 -2.76
N ILE A 86 -8.15 -5.71 -2.50
CA ILE A 86 -7.28 -4.94 -1.61
C ILE A 86 -6.01 -4.55 -2.37
N LEU A 87 -5.64 -3.27 -2.27
CA LEU A 87 -4.31 -2.79 -2.62
C LEU A 87 -3.50 -2.60 -1.35
N SER A 88 -2.28 -3.11 -1.29
CA SER A 88 -1.30 -2.73 -0.25
C SER A 88 -0.29 -1.74 -0.81
N ASP A 89 -0.02 -0.68 -0.05
CA ASP A 89 1.06 0.25 -0.38
C ASP A 89 2.44 -0.38 -0.12
N SER A 90 3.51 0.31 -0.53
CA SER A 90 4.88 -0.18 -0.34
C SER A 90 5.40 -0.07 1.09
N GLY A 91 4.83 0.82 1.89
CA GLY A 91 5.34 1.25 3.20
C GLY A 91 6.40 2.35 3.14
N GLY A 92 6.90 2.74 1.96
CA GLY A 92 7.95 3.73 1.77
C GLY A 92 7.58 5.11 2.31
N PHE A 93 6.40 5.60 1.99
CA PHE A 93 5.90 6.91 2.47
C PHE A 93 5.84 6.99 3.99
N GLN A 94 5.36 5.96 4.67
CA GLN A 94 5.23 5.95 6.12
C GLN A 94 6.59 5.98 6.82
N VAL A 95 7.57 5.26 6.30
CA VAL A 95 8.94 5.32 6.80
C VAL A 95 9.53 6.71 6.59
N TRP A 96 9.23 7.35 5.44
CA TRP A 96 9.64 8.71 5.17
C TRP A 96 8.98 9.72 6.12
N SER A 97 7.68 9.62 6.35
CA SER A 97 6.90 10.60 7.11
C SER A 97 7.00 10.42 8.64
N LEU A 98 7.14 9.18 9.12
CA LEU A 98 7.09 8.83 10.55
C LEU A 98 8.48 8.53 11.15
N GLY A 99 9.49 8.37 10.32
CA GLY A 99 10.85 8.03 10.75
C GLY A 99 11.66 9.25 11.20
N ALA A 100 11.62 9.63 12.49
CA ALA A 100 12.40 10.73 13.03
C ALA A 100 13.92 10.53 12.91
N MET A 101 14.40 9.28 12.86
CA MET A 101 15.80 8.90 12.66
C MET A 101 15.86 7.81 11.59
N ARG A 102 15.78 8.21 10.32
CA ARG A 102 15.93 7.29 9.20
C ARG A 102 17.27 7.45 8.51
N LYS A 103 17.81 6.36 8.02
CA LYS A 103 18.97 6.35 7.13
C LYS A 103 18.59 5.61 5.86
N ILE A 104 18.49 6.34 4.77
CA ILE A 104 18.18 5.82 3.43
C ILE A 104 19.49 5.40 2.75
N SER A 105 19.46 4.28 2.06
CA SER A 105 20.53 3.77 1.21
C SER A 105 19.91 3.07 0.00
N GLU A 106 20.72 2.74 -1.00
CA GLU A 106 20.30 1.95 -2.17
C GLU A 106 19.70 0.58 -1.80
N GLU A 107 20.09 0.01 -0.68
CA GLU A 107 19.62 -1.29 -0.20
C GLU A 107 18.27 -1.21 0.52
N GLY A 108 17.87 -0.01 0.98
CA GLY A 108 16.65 0.19 1.75
C GLY A 108 16.80 1.23 2.85
N VAL A 109 15.84 1.28 3.77
CA VAL A 109 15.76 2.30 4.80
C VAL A 109 15.84 1.68 6.21
N ARG A 110 16.75 2.21 7.03
CA ARG A 110 16.90 1.88 8.46
C ARG A 110 16.18 2.93 9.30
N PHE A 111 15.40 2.49 10.25
CA PHE A 111 14.62 3.37 11.12
C PHE A 111 14.34 2.71 12.47
N ALA A 112 13.87 3.52 13.43
CA ALA A 112 13.38 3.01 14.70
C ALA A 112 11.85 2.84 14.64
N SER A 113 11.37 1.70 15.10
CA SER A 113 9.92 1.44 15.21
C SER A 113 9.26 2.51 16.10
N PRO A 114 8.21 3.17 15.61
CA PRO A 114 7.46 4.14 16.41
C PRO A 114 6.65 3.49 17.55
N ILE A 115 6.56 2.15 17.58
CA ILE A 115 5.80 1.41 18.60
C ILE A 115 6.65 1.13 19.82
N ASN A 116 7.89 0.64 19.63
CA ASN A 116 8.73 0.11 20.70
C ASN A 116 10.22 0.54 20.60
N GLY A 117 10.58 1.31 19.57
CA GLY A 117 11.94 1.79 19.36
C GLY A 117 12.91 0.78 18.73
N ASP A 118 12.46 -0.43 18.39
CA ASP A 118 13.31 -1.45 17.76
C ASP A 118 13.90 -0.94 16.45
N LYS A 119 15.17 -1.29 16.19
CA LYS A 119 15.85 -0.95 14.94
C LYS A 119 15.37 -1.88 13.84
N LEU A 120 14.77 -1.32 12.82
CA LEU A 120 14.22 -2.03 11.66
C LEU A 120 14.94 -1.64 10.39
N PHE A 121 14.91 -2.55 9.43
CA PHE A 121 15.44 -2.33 8.09
C PHE A 121 14.40 -2.81 7.06
N LEU A 122 13.86 -1.88 6.30
CA LEU A 122 12.90 -2.15 5.24
C LEU A 122 13.61 -2.03 3.91
N THR A 123 13.70 -3.15 3.20
CA THR A 123 14.22 -3.22 1.83
C THR A 123 13.07 -3.41 0.85
N PRO A 124 13.28 -3.24 -0.48
CA PRO A 124 12.29 -3.58 -1.50
C PRO A 124 11.80 -5.03 -1.36
N GLU A 125 12.70 -5.99 -1.15
CA GLU A 125 12.36 -7.40 -0.98
C GLU A 125 11.54 -7.65 0.28
N GLU A 126 11.89 -6.99 1.38
CA GLU A 126 11.14 -7.10 2.63
C GLU A 126 9.73 -6.51 2.49
N SER A 127 9.59 -5.37 1.80
CA SER A 127 8.27 -4.79 1.47
C SER A 127 7.42 -5.79 0.67
N MET A 128 7.99 -6.41 -0.37
CA MET A 128 7.28 -7.42 -1.17
C MET A 128 6.96 -8.68 -0.36
N ARG A 129 7.86 -9.12 0.54
CA ARG A 129 7.62 -10.26 1.43
C ARG A 129 6.43 -9.99 2.36
N ILE A 130 6.38 -8.81 2.95
CA ILE A 130 5.27 -8.39 3.81
C ILE A 130 3.96 -8.37 3.01
N GLN A 131 3.93 -7.73 1.84
CA GLN A 131 2.74 -7.64 0.99
C GLN A 131 2.24 -9.01 0.52
N ARG A 132 3.15 -9.97 0.28
CA ARG A 132 2.79 -11.38 0.02
C ARG A 132 2.11 -12.02 1.23
N GLY A 133 2.61 -11.79 2.45
CA GLY A 133 1.99 -12.26 3.69
C GLY A 133 0.61 -11.63 3.93
N LEU A 134 0.42 -10.37 3.54
CA LEU A 134 -0.89 -9.72 3.54
C LEU A 134 -1.85 -10.35 2.51
N ASN A 135 -1.32 -10.93 1.43
CA ASN A 135 -2.09 -11.53 0.33
C ASN A 135 -3.06 -10.54 -0.34
N SER A 136 -2.59 -9.30 -0.57
CA SER A 136 -3.35 -8.28 -1.30
C SER A 136 -3.45 -8.61 -2.80
N ASP A 137 -4.45 -8.05 -3.49
CA ASP A 137 -4.63 -8.22 -4.94
C ASP A 137 -3.64 -7.38 -5.74
N ILE A 138 -3.28 -6.21 -5.21
CA ILE A 138 -2.31 -5.29 -5.80
C ILE A 138 -1.25 -4.99 -4.75
N ALA A 139 -0.01 -5.33 -5.07
CA ALA A 139 1.17 -4.97 -4.28
C ALA A 139 1.93 -3.83 -4.97
N MET A 140 2.19 -2.75 -4.25
CA MET A 140 2.92 -1.60 -4.78
C MET A 140 4.42 -1.81 -4.66
N VAL A 141 5.15 -1.32 -5.66
CA VAL A 141 6.63 -1.29 -5.62
C VAL A 141 7.12 -0.39 -4.49
N PHE A 142 8.28 -0.73 -3.92
CA PHE A 142 8.89 0.09 -2.89
C PHE A 142 9.40 1.40 -3.51
N ASP A 143 8.87 2.51 -3.06
CA ASP A 143 9.16 3.85 -3.55
C ASP A 143 9.86 4.69 -2.49
N GLU A 144 10.55 5.73 -2.94
CA GLU A 144 11.10 6.78 -2.11
C GLU A 144 10.32 8.09 -2.37
N CYS A 145 9.80 8.70 -1.30
CA CYS A 145 9.21 10.02 -1.37
C CYS A 145 10.31 11.08 -1.43
N THR A 146 10.46 11.69 -2.58
CA THR A 146 11.38 12.82 -2.76
C THR A 146 10.71 14.13 -2.34
N PRO A 147 11.42 15.06 -1.70
CA PRO A 147 10.91 16.39 -1.44
C PRO A 147 10.61 17.11 -2.78
N TYR A 148 9.45 17.72 -2.90
CA TYR A 148 9.08 18.49 -4.08
C TYR A 148 10.07 19.62 -4.38
N GLU A 149 10.60 20.25 -3.33
CA GLU A 149 11.65 21.27 -3.42
C GLU A 149 12.72 21.00 -2.36
N MET A 150 13.97 20.95 -2.77
CA MET A 150 15.13 21.05 -1.90
C MET A 150 15.81 22.39 -2.19
N ASP A 151 15.85 23.30 -1.21
CA ASP A 151 16.48 24.61 -1.30
C ASP A 151 16.05 25.46 -2.53
N GLY A 152 14.74 25.39 -2.87
CA GLY A 152 14.19 26.13 -4.01
C GLY A 152 14.54 25.55 -5.39
N ARG A 153 15.04 24.31 -5.43
CA ARG A 153 15.31 23.56 -6.68
C ARG A 153 14.31 22.41 -6.82
N PRO A 154 13.75 22.19 -8.02
CA PRO A 154 12.90 21.02 -8.26
C PRO A 154 13.70 19.73 -8.04
N ALA A 155 13.02 18.67 -7.57
CA ALA A 155 13.58 17.33 -7.49
C ALA A 155 14.15 16.92 -8.85
N THR A 156 15.33 16.32 -8.87
CA THR A 156 15.95 15.80 -10.10
C THR A 156 15.35 14.45 -10.47
N GLU A 157 15.39 14.09 -11.76
CA GLU A 157 14.91 12.77 -12.25
C GLU A 157 15.52 11.57 -11.50
N ALA A 158 16.72 11.74 -10.93
CA ALA A 158 17.39 10.71 -10.13
C ALA A 158 16.70 10.42 -8.79
N GLU A 159 15.81 11.29 -8.33
CA GLU A 159 15.07 11.20 -7.08
C GLU A 159 13.68 10.57 -7.28
N GLU A 160 13.25 10.29 -8.51
CA GLU A 160 11.93 9.71 -8.85
C GLU A 160 11.89 8.18 -8.85
N ILE A 161 12.89 7.52 -8.30
CA ILE A 161 13.03 6.08 -8.52
C ILE A 161 12.20 5.26 -7.52
N GLY A 162 11.05 4.77 -8.00
CA GLY A 162 10.42 3.57 -7.48
C GLY A 162 11.22 2.34 -7.97
N ARG A 163 11.81 1.55 -7.08
CA ARG A 163 12.48 0.31 -7.45
C ARG A 163 11.53 -0.85 -7.42
N ALA A 164 11.16 -1.34 -8.61
CA ALA A 164 10.57 -2.65 -8.79
C ALA A 164 11.71 -3.66 -8.96
N HIS A 165 11.95 -4.49 -7.96
CA HIS A 165 12.65 -5.75 -8.16
C HIS A 165 11.58 -6.85 -8.19
N VAL A 166 11.34 -7.37 -9.37
CA VAL A 166 10.52 -8.55 -9.60
C VAL A 166 11.41 -9.80 -9.47
#